data_52dac783f363ea276256e5daa6aac816
#
_entry.id   52dac783f363ea276256e5daa6aac816
#
_cell.length_a   1.000
_cell.length_b   1.000
_cell.length_c   1.000
_cell.angle_alpha   90.00
_cell.angle_beta   90.00
_cell.angle_gamma   90.00
#
_symmetry.space_group_name_H-M   'P 1'
#
loop_
_entity.id
_entity.type
_entity.pdbx_description
1 polymer ?
#
loop_
_entity_poly.entity_id
_entity_poly.type
_entity_poly.pdbx_seq_one_letter_code
_entity_poly.pdbx_strand_id
1 'polypeptide(L)' 'SFKARYNRGKCLLKLKYYDEAILDFQQAISIKPKHAASHEYLAEGFRAIGEDELAQQHQDIADALRGGEDI' A
#
# COMPACT_ATOMS: atom_id res chain seq x y z
N SER A 1 15.61 -1.76 1.57
CA SER A 1 15.00 -2.24 2.81
C SER A 1 13.51 -1.92 2.84
N PHE A 2 12.78 -2.74 3.55
CA PHE A 2 11.33 -2.53 3.72
C PHE A 2 11.03 -1.14 4.29
N LYS A 3 11.70 -0.80 5.39
CA LYS A 3 11.43 0.45 6.09
C LYS A 3 11.68 1.68 5.22
N ALA A 4 12.77 1.67 4.46
CA ALA A 4 13.10 2.79 3.57
C ALA A 4 12.05 2.94 2.47
N ARG A 5 11.62 1.83 1.85
CA ARG A 5 10.61 1.86 0.79
C ARG A 5 9.26 2.31 1.32
N TYR A 6 8.85 1.75 2.46
CA TYR A 6 7.58 2.10 3.08
C TYR A 6 7.53 3.59 3.45
N ASN A 7 8.57 4.08 4.09
CA ASN A 7 8.61 5.49 4.52
C ASN A 7 8.65 6.44 3.33
N ARG A 8 9.43 6.12 2.29
CA ARG A 8 9.48 6.94 1.09
C ARG A 8 8.14 6.96 0.37
N GLY A 9 7.48 5.80 0.29
CA GLY A 9 6.15 5.71 -0.31
C GLY A 9 5.16 6.64 0.37
N LYS A 10 5.16 6.68 1.70
CA LYS A 10 4.28 7.57 2.45
C LYS A 10 4.56 9.05 2.15
N CYS A 11 5.84 9.42 2.06
CA CYS A 11 6.21 10.79 1.71
C CYS A 11 5.76 11.15 0.29
N LEU A 12 5.94 10.23 -0.65
CA LEU A 12 5.54 10.45 -2.04
C LEU A 12 4.03 10.60 -2.17
N LEU A 13 3.24 9.85 -1.38
CA LEU A 13 1.79 10.02 -1.35
C LEU A 13 1.41 11.43 -0.91
N LYS A 14 2.05 11.93 0.13
CA LYS A 14 1.78 13.28 0.62
C LYS A 14 2.09 14.34 -0.42
N LEU A 15 3.13 14.11 -1.21
CA LEU A 15 3.52 15.00 -2.31
C LEU A 15 2.68 14.78 -3.57
N LYS A 16 1.78 13.79 -3.54
CA LYS A 16 0.92 13.43 -4.67
C LYS A 16 1.70 12.86 -5.86
N TYR A 17 2.87 12.29 -5.61
CA TYR A 17 3.65 11.55 -6.60
C TYR A 17 3.20 10.10 -6.59
N TYR A 18 2.01 9.87 -7.12
CA TYR A 18 1.30 8.60 -6.95
C TYR A 18 2.00 7.42 -7.62
N ASP A 19 2.49 7.59 -8.84
CA ASP A 19 3.16 6.49 -9.55
C ASP A 19 4.40 6.01 -8.81
N GLU A 20 5.20 6.95 -8.32
CA GLU A 20 6.39 6.61 -7.56
C GLU A 20 6.06 6.00 -6.22
N ALA A 21 5.02 6.51 -5.54
CA ALA A 21 4.57 5.95 -4.28
C ALA A 21 4.11 4.50 -4.46
N ILE A 22 3.35 4.22 -5.52
CA ILE A 22 2.87 2.88 -5.83
C ILE A 22 4.06 1.92 -5.97
N LEU A 23 5.08 2.31 -6.70
CA LEU A 23 6.28 1.48 -6.87
C LEU A 23 6.95 1.17 -5.54
N ASP A 24 7.06 2.16 -4.66
CA ASP A 24 7.66 1.93 -3.36
C ASP A 24 6.85 0.98 -2.49
N PHE A 25 5.52 1.11 -2.49
CA PHE A 25 4.68 0.19 -1.72
C PHE A 25 4.68 -1.21 -2.31
N GLN A 26 4.75 -1.35 -3.63
CA GLN A 26 4.89 -2.66 -4.26
C GLN A 26 6.20 -3.33 -3.85
N GLN A 27 7.29 -2.58 -3.77
CA GLN A 27 8.55 -3.09 -3.27
C GLN A 27 8.46 -3.48 -1.80
N ALA A 28 7.80 -2.66 -0.99
CA ALA A 28 7.60 -2.96 0.42
C ALA A 28 6.82 -4.26 0.62
N ILE A 29 5.77 -4.47 -0.17
CA ILE A 29 4.96 -5.68 -0.12
C ILE A 29 5.76 -6.91 -0.56
N SER A 30 6.65 -6.76 -1.54
CA SER A 30 7.49 -7.88 -1.97
C SER A 30 8.39 -8.36 -0.84
N ILE A 31 8.77 -7.47 0.07
CA ILE A 31 9.61 -7.80 1.22
C ILE A 31 8.75 -8.31 2.39
N LYS A 32 7.62 -7.64 2.67
CA LYS A 32 6.71 -8.02 3.76
C LYS A 32 5.26 -8.12 3.24
N PRO A 33 4.90 -9.26 2.63
CA PRO A 33 3.58 -9.40 2.00
C PRO A 33 2.38 -9.27 2.95
N LYS A 34 2.60 -9.50 4.25
CA LYS A 34 1.53 -9.47 5.25
C LYS A 34 1.45 -8.15 6.02
N HIS A 35 2.17 -7.14 5.57
CA HIS A 35 2.12 -5.83 6.23
C HIS A 35 0.88 -5.08 5.75
N ALA A 36 -0.17 -5.08 6.58
CA ALA A 36 -1.48 -4.55 6.21
C ALA A 36 -1.42 -3.08 5.78
N ALA A 37 -0.67 -2.25 6.51
CA ALA A 37 -0.58 -0.82 6.19
C ALA A 37 -0.02 -0.57 4.79
N SER A 38 0.95 -1.38 4.33
CA SER A 38 1.50 -1.24 2.98
C SER A 38 0.43 -1.48 1.91
N HIS A 39 -0.42 -2.49 2.11
CA HIS A 39 -1.53 -2.74 1.19
C HIS A 39 -2.54 -1.59 1.21
N GLU A 40 -2.82 -1.05 2.38
CA GLU A 40 -3.76 0.06 2.52
C GLU A 40 -3.25 1.33 1.82
N TYR A 41 -1.99 1.68 2.02
CA TYR A 41 -1.40 2.83 1.33
C TYR A 41 -1.32 2.60 -0.18
N LEU A 42 -1.01 1.37 -0.60
CA LEU A 42 -1.01 1.04 -2.02
C LEU A 42 -2.41 1.23 -2.63
N ALA A 43 -3.44 0.80 -1.89
CA ALA A 43 -4.81 1.03 -2.32
C ALA A 43 -5.11 2.53 -2.48
N GLU A 44 -4.63 3.34 -1.55
CA GLU A 44 -4.79 4.78 -1.63
C GLU A 44 -4.14 5.35 -2.90
N GLY A 45 -2.92 4.91 -3.20
CA GLY A 45 -2.22 5.33 -4.41
C GLY A 45 -2.96 4.93 -5.68
N PHE A 46 -3.43 3.68 -5.76
CA PHE A 46 -4.20 3.22 -6.91
C PHE A 46 -5.51 3.99 -7.07
N ARG A 47 -6.20 4.24 -5.96
CA ARG A 47 -7.45 5.00 -5.99
C ARG A 47 -7.23 6.41 -6.52
N ALA A 48 -6.12 7.02 -6.14
CA ALA A 48 -5.79 8.38 -6.56
C ALA A 48 -5.58 8.49 -8.06
N ILE A 49 -5.11 7.43 -8.72
CA ILE A 49 -4.90 7.43 -10.17
C ILE A 49 -6.05 6.77 -10.94
N GLY A 50 -7.15 6.46 -10.25
CA GLY A 50 -8.33 5.91 -10.91
C GLY A 50 -8.32 4.41 -11.12
N GLU A 51 -7.36 3.69 -10.56
CA GLU A 51 -7.27 2.23 -10.63
C GLU A 51 -8.09 1.61 -9.51
N ASP A 52 -9.42 1.74 -9.62
CA ASP A 52 -10.33 1.39 -8.52
C ASP A 52 -10.36 -0.11 -8.20
N GLU A 53 -10.24 -0.96 -9.22
CA GLU A 53 -10.24 -2.41 -8.99
C GLU A 53 -8.99 -2.85 -8.23
N LEU A 54 -7.82 -2.35 -8.64
CA LEU A 54 -6.58 -2.65 -7.94
C LEU A 54 -6.60 -2.09 -6.53
N ALA A 55 -7.14 -0.88 -6.37
CA ALA A 55 -7.30 -0.28 -5.05
C ALA A 55 -8.14 -1.17 -4.14
N GLN A 56 -9.28 -1.66 -4.66
CA GLN A 56 -10.15 -2.51 -3.87
C GLN A 56 -9.50 -3.84 -3.51
N GLN A 57 -8.74 -4.45 -4.44
CA GLN A 57 -8.01 -5.69 -4.16
C GLN A 57 -7.08 -5.52 -2.96
N HIS A 58 -6.28 -4.45 -2.95
CA HIS A 58 -5.33 -4.23 -1.87
C HIS A 58 -6.01 -3.80 -0.58
N GLN A 59 -7.11 -3.05 -0.68
CA GLN A 59 -7.91 -2.71 0.50
C GLN A 59 -8.48 -3.98 1.14
N ASP A 60 -8.98 -4.91 0.34
CA ASP A 60 -9.52 -6.17 0.84
C ASP A 60 -8.43 -7.00 1.51
N ILE A 61 -7.23 -7.03 0.95
CA ILE A 61 -6.10 -7.73 1.56
C ILE A 61 -5.77 -7.10 2.92
N ALA A 62 -5.69 -5.78 2.99
CA ALA A 62 -5.40 -5.08 4.23
C ALA A 62 -6.46 -5.38 5.29
N ASP A 63 -7.73 -5.35 4.90
CA ASP A 63 -8.83 -5.64 5.81
C ASP A 63 -8.79 -7.08 6.31
N ALA A 64 -8.50 -8.03 5.43
CA ALA A 64 -8.37 -9.43 5.80
C ALA A 64 -7.21 -9.66 6.78
N LEU A 65 -6.08 -9.01 6.54
CA LEU A 65 -4.93 -9.12 7.43
C LEU A 65 -5.25 -8.57 8.81
N ARG A 66 -5.96 -7.45 8.89
CA ARG A 66 -6.35 -6.85 10.17
C ARG A 66 -7.48 -7.62 10.84
N GLY A 67 -8.41 -8.14 10.07
CA GLY A 67 -9.50 -8.96 10.59
C GLY A 67 -9.00 -10.21 11.29
N GLY A 68 -7.92 -10.80 10.78
CA GLY A 68 -7.29 -11.95 11.42
C GLY A 68 -6.67 -11.62 12.77
N GLU A 69 -6.33 -10.36 13.01
CA GLU A 69 -5.75 -9.91 14.27
C GLU A 69 -6.80 -9.69 15.36
N ASP A 70 -8.05 -9.47 14.97
CA ASP A 70 -9.14 -9.14 15.90
C ASP A 70 -9.79 -10.38 16.53
N ILE A 71 -9.38 -11.55 16.13
CA ILE A 71 -9.88 -12.81 16.68
C ILE A 71 -8.98 -13.27 17.82
#